data_3d66256302f3f5ee36c176c28d8b7106
#
_entry.id   3d66256302f3f5ee36c176c28d8b7106
#
_cell.length_a   1.000
_cell.length_b   1.000
_cell.length_c   1.000
_cell.angle_alpha   90.00
_cell.angle_beta   90.00
_cell.angle_gamma   90.00
#
_symmetry.space_group_name_H-M   'P 1'
#
loop_
_entity.id
_entity.type
_entity.pdbx_description
1 polymer ?
#
loop_
_entity_poly.entity_id
_entity_poly.type
_entity_poly.pdbx_seq_one_letter_code
_entity_poly.pdbx_strand_id
1 'polypeptide(L)'
;MKVKHKLKIASMATILLFSQCKDPSDKEPEPAAGDEVAEASFTISEESFGNTSDGQAVTKYILKNGTGLEMAVISYGGIITSLKVPNKEGEYEDVVLGFDSISQYEAGSPYFGAIIGRYGNRIAAGKFTLEGKTYQLETNDGPNHLHGGNKGFDKVLWKVEPTAGKDAASLKLTYTSPDGEGGYPGNLETTVIYTLTSDNTLDISYEATTDKTTIVNLTQHSYFNLSGDFRETILDHVVEINADQFLPVGKTLIPTGELKPVEGTPFDFTEPTPVGQLIVQETSNEQLARGPGFDHCWVLNNPDSGVRFAASAYHPESGRFMEVFTNEPGLQFYTGNFLDGTLPAKGGGFYEKRTGFCMETQHYPDSPNQEGFPSVVLKPGETYTSQTSYKFSVK
;
A
#
# COMPACT_ATOMS: atom_id res chain seq x y z
N MET A 1 36.36 -37.04 -61.33
CA MET A 1 37.05 -36.96 -62.69
C MET A 1 37.21 -35.50 -62.99
N LYS A 2 38.48 -35.11 -63.32
CA LYS A 2 38.99 -33.84 -63.93
C LYS A 2 38.88 -32.59 -62.96
N VAL A 3 39.93 -32.11 -62.37
CA VAL A 3 41.32 -31.70 -62.66
C VAL A 3 41.42 -30.28 -63.25
N LYS A 4 42.11 -29.41 -62.42
CA LYS A 4 43.05 -28.32 -62.74
C LYS A 4 42.45 -26.99 -63.28
N HIS A 5 42.96 -25.80 -63.03
CA HIS A 5 44.36 -25.34 -62.99
C HIS A 5 44.51 -24.02 -62.22
N LYS A 6 45.68 -23.83 -61.64
CA LYS A 6 46.25 -22.60 -61.10
C LYS A 6 46.64 -21.60 -62.22
N LEU A 7 46.52 -20.30 -61.88
CA LEU A 7 47.44 -19.35 -62.51
C LEU A 7 47.79 -18.26 -61.46
N LYS A 8 49.10 -18.15 -61.22
CA LYS A 8 49.72 -17.03 -60.49
C LYS A 8 50.12 -15.99 -61.55
N ILE A 9 49.82 -14.72 -61.27
CA ILE A 9 50.49 -13.60 -61.97
C ILE A 9 50.96 -12.67 -60.83
N ALA A 10 52.31 -12.50 -60.81
CA ALA A 10 52.98 -11.48 -60.02
C ALA A 10 53.05 -10.19 -60.86
N SER A 11 52.74 -9.08 -60.26
CA SER A 11 53.07 -7.79 -60.87
C SER A 11 53.68 -6.88 -59.81
N MET A 12 54.80 -6.39 -60.16
CA MET A 12 55.73 -5.52 -59.45
C MET A 12 55.16 -4.09 -59.46
N ALA A 13 54.97 -3.45 -58.33
CA ALA A 13 54.56 -2.07 -58.27
C ALA A 13 55.62 -1.22 -57.57
N THR A 14 56.04 -0.21 -58.27
CA THR A 14 57.04 0.80 -58.00
C THR A 14 56.63 1.69 -56.75
N ILE A 15 57.55 1.85 -55.83
CA ILE A 15 57.41 2.75 -54.70
C ILE A 15 57.75 4.17 -55.12
N LEU A 16 56.76 5.08 -55.08
CA LEU A 16 56.97 6.53 -55.08
C LEU A 16 56.82 7.06 -53.70
N LEU A 17 57.90 7.54 -53.10
CA LEU A 17 57.91 8.29 -51.86
C LEU A 17 57.50 9.75 -52.17
N PHE A 18 56.31 10.12 -51.68
CA PHE A 18 55.94 11.54 -51.47
C PHE A 18 56.06 11.86 -50.01
N SER A 19 57.01 12.73 -49.62
CA SER A 19 57.09 13.36 -48.33
C SER A 19 56.06 14.51 -48.29
N GLN A 20 54.98 14.33 -47.53
CA GLN A 20 54.08 15.42 -47.19
C GLN A 20 54.43 15.95 -45.80
N CYS A 21 54.71 17.24 -45.72
CA CYS A 21 54.81 17.98 -44.49
C CYS A 21 53.44 17.92 -43.77
N LYS A 22 53.42 17.46 -42.54
CA LYS A 22 52.25 17.57 -41.62
C LYS A 22 52.19 18.99 -41.06
N ASP A 23 51.07 19.65 -41.29
CA ASP A 23 50.67 20.87 -40.63
C ASP A 23 50.22 20.55 -39.17
N PRO A 24 50.63 21.32 -38.14
CA PRO A 24 50.39 20.99 -36.71
C PRO A 24 49.00 21.33 -36.19
N SER A 25 47.99 21.56 -37.05
CA SER A 25 46.71 22.11 -36.61
C SER A 25 45.51 21.10 -36.65
N ASP A 26 45.68 19.84 -37.05
CA ASP A 26 44.60 18.87 -37.03
C ASP A 26 44.66 18.05 -35.72
N LYS A 27 44.14 18.63 -34.64
CA LYS A 27 43.64 17.84 -33.52
C LYS A 27 42.24 17.32 -33.91
N GLU A 28 42.10 16.01 -34.06
CA GLU A 28 40.82 15.34 -34.03
C GLU A 28 40.11 15.73 -32.72
N PRO A 29 38.81 16.08 -32.75
CA PRO A 29 38.10 16.32 -31.49
C PRO A 29 38.05 14.98 -30.72
N GLU A 30 38.53 15.00 -29.48
CA GLU A 30 38.28 13.92 -28.53
C GLU A 30 36.75 13.66 -28.50
N PRO A 31 36.31 12.41 -28.51
CA PRO A 31 34.89 12.12 -28.32
C PRO A 31 34.47 12.75 -26.96
N ALA A 32 33.45 13.60 -27.01
CA ALA A 32 32.85 14.15 -25.82
C ALA A 32 32.58 12.99 -24.87
N ALA A 33 33.07 13.11 -23.64
CA ALA A 33 32.72 12.19 -22.56
C ALA A 33 31.19 12.09 -22.56
N GLY A 34 30.67 10.93 -22.91
CA GLY A 34 29.24 10.67 -22.81
C GLY A 34 28.86 10.94 -21.35
N ASP A 35 27.84 11.76 -21.15
CA ASP A 35 27.21 11.88 -19.86
C ASP A 35 26.87 10.44 -19.42
N GLU A 36 27.63 9.91 -18.45
CA GLU A 36 27.20 8.73 -17.71
C GLU A 36 25.87 9.14 -17.06
N VAL A 37 24.77 8.70 -17.64
CA VAL A 37 23.47 8.74 -16.98
C VAL A 37 23.68 7.91 -15.72
N ALA A 38 23.77 8.59 -14.57
CA ALA A 38 23.90 7.93 -13.29
C ALA A 38 22.75 6.90 -13.19
N GLU A 39 23.09 5.60 -13.13
CA GLU A 39 22.10 4.57 -12.93
C GLU A 39 21.31 4.94 -11.67
N ALA A 40 19.99 5.07 -11.84
CA ALA A 40 19.10 5.37 -10.74
C ALA A 40 19.29 4.30 -9.65
N SER A 41 19.84 4.67 -8.51
CA SER A 41 20.21 3.73 -7.45
C SER A 41 19.11 3.65 -6.41
N PHE A 42 18.66 2.44 -6.11
CA PHE A 42 17.82 2.18 -4.94
C PHE A 42 18.67 2.32 -3.67
N THR A 43 18.17 3.06 -2.70
CA THR A 43 18.86 3.26 -1.42
C THR A 43 17.93 3.02 -0.25
N ILE A 44 18.50 2.54 0.86
CA ILE A 44 17.82 2.46 2.15
C ILE A 44 18.76 3.10 3.18
N SER A 45 18.23 4.02 3.98
CA SER A 45 18.89 4.56 5.15
C SER A 45 18.06 4.31 6.40
N GLU A 46 18.74 4.23 7.53
CA GLU A 46 18.14 3.99 8.83
C GLU A 46 18.43 5.15 9.77
N GLU A 47 17.43 5.56 10.55
CA GLU A 47 17.58 6.56 11.60
C GLU A 47 16.70 6.22 12.82
N SER A 48 17.02 6.81 13.97
CA SER A 48 16.18 6.68 15.16
C SER A 48 14.88 7.44 14.97
N PHE A 49 13.75 6.81 15.28
CA PHE A 49 12.44 7.48 15.41
C PHE A 49 12.06 7.75 16.87
N GLY A 50 12.95 7.44 17.81
CA GLY A 50 12.74 7.56 19.24
C GLY A 50 12.52 6.22 19.93
N ASN A 51 11.96 6.26 21.12
CA ASN A 51 11.65 5.06 21.91
C ASN A 51 10.17 5.05 22.26
N THR A 52 9.58 3.86 22.32
CA THR A 52 8.26 3.64 22.89
C THR A 52 8.20 4.05 24.37
N SER A 53 7.01 4.22 24.92
CA SER A 53 6.79 4.57 26.33
C SER A 53 7.39 3.55 27.32
N ASP A 54 7.56 2.27 26.91
CA ASP A 54 8.23 1.22 27.65
C ASP A 54 9.75 1.11 27.38
N GLY A 55 10.31 2.08 26.60
CA GLY A 55 11.74 2.25 26.39
C GLY A 55 12.33 1.44 25.22
N GLN A 56 11.52 0.78 24.39
CA GLN A 56 12.01 0.04 23.24
C GLN A 56 12.33 0.99 22.08
N ALA A 57 13.50 0.79 21.43
CA ALA A 57 13.92 1.62 20.32
C ALA A 57 13.06 1.39 19.07
N VAL A 58 12.66 2.49 18.41
CA VAL A 58 11.96 2.48 17.13
C VAL A 58 12.89 3.00 16.04
N THR A 59 13.11 2.19 15.01
CA THR A 59 13.92 2.53 13.85
C THR A 59 13.01 2.99 12.71
N LYS A 60 13.42 4.04 12.01
CA LYS A 60 12.82 4.52 10.78
C LYS A 60 13.72 4.17 9.60
N TYR A 61 13.14 3.56 8.59
CA TYR A 61 13.76 3.17 7.33
C TYR A 61 13.28 4.10 6.23
N ILE A 62 14.19 4.67 5.45
CA ILE A 62 13.87 5.56 4.33
C ILE A 62 14.35 4.88 3.05
N LEU A 63 13.40 4.50 2.20
CA LEU A 63 13.63 3.86 0.90
C LEU A 63 13.49 4.90 -0.21
N LYS A 64 14.40 4.85 -1.21
CA LYS A 64 14.30 5.68 -2.43
C LYS A 64 14.47 4.80 -3.65
N ASN A 65 13.71 5.05 -4.69
CA ASN A 65 13.72 4.25 -5.92
C ASN A 65 14.59 4.83 -7.05
N GLY A 66 15.42 5.79 -6.76
CA GLY A 66 16.29 6.40 -7.78
C GLY A 66 15.60 7.32 -8.79
N THR A 67 14.26 7.26 -8.96
CA THR A 67 13.48 8.20 -9.76
C THR A 67 12.97 9.38 -8.95
N GLY A 68 13.12 9.33 -7.61
CA GLY A 68 12.75 10.38 -6.67
C GLY A 68 11.62 10.01 -5.72
N LEU A 69 10.91 8.90 -5.94
CA LEU A 69 9.91 8.42 -4.98
C LEU A 69 10.61 7.97 -3.69
N GLU A 70 10.13 8.46 -2.56
CA GLU A 70 10.69 8.21 -1.23
C GLU A 70 9.58 7.70 -0.30
N MET A 71 9.84 6.60 0.41
CA MET A 71 8.96 6.04 1.42
C MET A 71 9.69 5.93 2.75
N ALA A 72 9.04 6.34 3.84
CA ALA A 72 9.55 6.17 5.19
C ALA A 72 8.64 5.21 5.97
N VAL A 73 9.26 4.22 6.63
CA VAL A 73 8.57 3.19 7.43
C VAL A 73 9.22 3.09 8.79
N ILE A 74 8.44 2.96 9.87
CA ILE A 74 8.96 2.71 11.21
C ILE A 74 8.73 1.26 11.63
N SER A 75 9.64 0.74 12.48
CA SER A 75 9.53 -0.64 13.00
C SER A 75 8.34 -0.87 13.92
N TYR A 76 7.78 0.18 14.52
CA TYR A 76 6.54 0.12 15.29
C TYR A 76 5.34 0.10 14.34
N GLY A 77 4.52 -0.94 14.44
CA GLY A 77 3.34 -1.15 13.59
C GLY A 77 3.63 -1.38 12.10
N GLY A 78 4.91 -1.43 11.68
CA GLY A 78 5.26 -1.41 10.25
C GLY A 78 4.71 -0.19 9.52
N ILE A 79 4.60 0.93 10.24
CA ILE A 79 3.87 2.12 9.80
C ILE A 79 4.61 2.84 8.68
N ILE A 80 3.93 3.07 7.56
CA ILE A 80 4.36 4.02 6.52
C ILE A 80 4.07 5.43 7.04
N THR A 81 5.11 6.15 7.42
CA THR A 81 5.00 7.50 8.00
C THR A 81 5.04 8.61 6.95
N SER A 82 5.58 8.32 5.77
CA SER A 82 5.70 9.26 4.65
C SER A 82 5.79 8.50 3.34
N LEU A 83 5.18 9.05 2.29
CA LEU A 83 5.30 8.56 0.91
C LEU A 83 5.30 9.77 -0.03
N LYS A 84 6.47 10.12 -0.56
CA LYS A 84 6.61 11.28 -1.44
C LYS A 84 6.53 10.86 -2.89
N VAL A 85 5.55 11.40 -3.59
CA VAL A 85 5.28 11.13 -5.02
C VAL A 85 5.24 12.43 -5.83
N PRO A 86 5.64 12.41 -7.11
CA PRO A 86 5.69 13.63 -7.91
C PRO A 86 4.31 14.13 -8.29
N ASN A 87 4.15 15.46 -8.37
CA ASN A 87 3.04 16.12 -9.03
C ASN A 87 3.35 16.35 -10.53
N LYS A 88 2.44 16.99 -11.25
CA LYS A 88 2.59 17.30 -12.68
C LYS A 88 3.72 18.29 -13.00
N GLU A 89 4.19 19.05 -12.02
CA GLU A 89 5.34 19.93 -12.08
C GLU A 89 6.66 19.21 -11.76
N GLY A 90 6.61 17.94 -11.33
CA GLY A 90 7.77 17.13 -10.92
C GLY A 90 8.23 17.36 -9.48
N GLU A 91 7.43 18.03 -8.66
CA GLU A 91 7.71 18.25 -7.25
C GLU A 91 7.22 17.06 -6.43
N TYR A 92 8.06 16.59 -5.49
CA TYR A 92 7.76 15.44 -4.64
C TYR A 92 7.20 15.88 -3.30
N GLU A 93 5.95 15.54 -3.03
CA GLU A 93 5.27 15.84 -1.78
C GLU A 93 4.72 14.58 -1.13
N ASP A 94 4.60 14.64 0.20
CA ASP A 94 4.07 13.55 1.00
C ASP A 94 2.56 13.42 0.82
N VAL A 95 2.10 12.24 0.47
CA VAL A 95 0.67 11.97 0.19
C VAL A 95 0.01 11.05 1.22
N VAL A 96 0.67 10.73 2.34
CA VAL A 96 0.07 9.92 3.41
C VAL A 96 0.01 10.66 4.73
N LEU A 97 -1.11 10.57 5.43
CA LEU A 97 -1.27 11.09 6.77
C LEU A 97 -0.43 10.28 7.77
N GLY A 98 0.01 10.92 8.86
CA GLY A 98 0.81 10.27 9.90
C GLY A 98 1.29 11.29 10.93
N PHE A 99 2.26 10.88 11.75
CA PHE A 99 2.85 11.72 12.79
C PHE A 99 4.38 11.75 12.69
N ASP A 100 4.96 12.77 13.32
CA ASP A 100 6.41 13.00 13.30
C ASP A 100 7.16 12.35 14.48
N SER A 101 6.44 11.73 15.44
CA SER A 101 7.04 11.11 16.62
C SER A 101 6.30 9.85 17.07
N ILE A 102 7.04 8.92 17.68
CA ILE A 102 6.46 7.69 18.25
C ILE A 102 5.43 7.99 19.35
N SER A 103 5.66 9.01 20.16
CA SER A 103 4.73 9.39 21.24
C SER A 103 3.35 9.80 20.72
N GLN A 104 3.25 10.38 19.51
CA GLN A 104 1.97 10.71 18.90
C GLN A 104 1.24 9.45 18.42
N TYR A 105 1.96 8.45 17.87
CA TYR A 105 1.37 7.16 17.51
C TYR A 105 0.86 6.40 18.74
N GLU A 106 1.61 6.39 19.85
CA GLU A 106 1.18 5.74 21.09
C GLU A 106 0.03 6.47 21.80
N ALA A 107 -0.06 7.79 21.66
CA ALA A 107 -1.13 8.58 22.28
C ALA A 107 -2.53 8.30 21.69
N GLY A 108 -2.59 7.79 20.47
CA GLY A 108 -3.85 7.42 19.80
C GLY A 108 -3.82 7.73 18.32
N SER A 109 -3.31 6.79 17.52
CA SER A 109 -3.39 6.84 16.06
C SER A 109 -4.67 6.15 15.61
N PRO A 110 -5.41 6.72 14.64
CA PRO A 110 -6.49 6.01 13.95
C PRO A 110 -5.92 5.06 12.88
N TYR A 111 -4.89 4.29 13.24
CA TYR A 111 -4.19 3.31 12.39
C TYR A 111 -3.39 3.92 11.22
N PHE A 112 -3.04 5.20 11.24
CA PHE A 112 -2.29 5.85 10.16
C PHE A 112 -1.11 5.01 9.67
N GLY A 113 -1.16 4.57 8.41
CA GLY A 113 -0.09 3.86 7.72
C GLY A 113 0.30 2.49 8.26
N ALA A 114 -0.46 1.91 9.19
CA ALA A 114 -0.08 0.70 9.91
C ALA A 114 -0.40 -0.60 9.15
N ILE A 115 0.36 -1.66 9.45
CA ILE A 115 -0.03 -3.04 9.15
C ILE A 115 -1.14 -3.43 10.10
N ILE A 116 -2.25 -3.90 9.56
CA ILE A 116 -3.42 -4.34 10.32
C ILE A 116 -3.47 -5.87 10.38
N GLY A 117 -3.68 -6.39 11.56
CA GLY A 117 -3.77 -7.81 11.89
C GLY A 117 -4.02 -8.05 13.39
N ARG A 118 -4.35 -9.35 13.81
CA ARG A 118 -4.48 -10.53 12.90
C ARG A 118 -5.64 -10.42 11.91
N TYR A 119 -6.70 -9.68 12.27
CA TYR A 119 -7.89 -9.55 11.47
C TYR A 119 -8.20 -8.07 11.21
N GLY A 120 -8.05 -7.66 9.97
CA GLY A 120 -8.41 -6.33 9.48
C GLY A 120 -9.92 -6.16 9.46
N ASN A 121 -10.37 -4.93 9.75
CA ASN A 121 -11.75 -4.55 9.89
C ASN A 121 -12.46 -5.24 11.08
N ARG A 122 -13.79 -5.35 11.05
CA ARG A 122 -14.64 -5.70 12.19
C ARG A 122 -14.98 -7.17 12.28
N ILE A 123 -15.14 -7.66 13.53
CA ILE A 123 -15.79 -8.94 13.86
C ILE A 123 -16.91 -8.64 14.85
N ALA A 124 -18.15 -9.04 14.51
CA ALA A 124 -19.36 -8.79 15.28
C ALA A 124 -19.25 -9.32 16.72
N ALA A 125 -19.59 -8.49 17.70
CA ALA A 125 -19.55 -8.81 19.12
C ALA A 125 -18.19 -9.38 19.62
N GLY A 126 -17.10 -9.20 18.85
CA GLY A 126 -15.80 -9.81 19.14
C GLY A 126 -15.85 -11.33 19.20
N LYS A 127 -16.71 -12.00 18.45
CA LYS A 127 -16.90 -13.46 18.53
C LYS A 127 -16.86 -14.11 17.17
N PHE A 128 -16.29 -15.32 17.14
CA PHE A 128 -16.42 -16.22 16.01
C PHE A 128 -16.37 -17.68 16.49
N THR A 129 -16.89 -18.59 15.67
CA THR A 129 -16.85 -20.02 15.94
C THR A 129 -15.96 -20.71 14.94
N LEU A 130 -15.00 -21.51 15.43
CA LEU A 130 -14.05 -22.25 14.64
C LEU A 130 -13.97 -23.67 15.17
N GLU A 131 -14.16 -24.70 14.30
CA GLU A 131 -14.16 -26.12 14.67
C GLU A 131 -15.07 -26.45 15.87
N GLY A 132 -16.24 -25.79 15.93
CA GLY A 132 -17.23 -26.00 17.00
C GLY A 132 -16.91 -25.31 18.33
N LYS A 133 -15.79 -24.58 18.42
CA LYS A 133 -15.41 -23.80 19.60
C LYS A 133 -15.63 -22.30 19.32
N THR A 134 -16.30 -21.62 20.23
CA THR A 134 -16.47 -20.17 20.17
C THR A 134 -15.26 -19.49 20.84
N TYR A 135 -14.68 -18.52 20.13
CA TYR A 135 -13.61 -17.63 20.61
C TYR A 135 -14.19 -16.26 20.91
N GLN A 136 -13.75 -15.67 22.01
CA GLN A 136 -14.07 -14.30 22.40
C GLN A 136 -12.82 -13.46 22.22
N LEU A 137 -12.91 -12.47 21.35
CA LEU A 137 -11.89 -11.45 21.15
C LEU A 137 -12.15 -10.23 22.04
N GLU A 138 -11.13 -9.40 22.19
CA GLU A 138 -11.30 -8.06 22.77
C GLU A 138 -12.28 -7.21 21.95
N THR A 139 -13.09 -6.39 22.62
CA THR A 139 -13.97 -5.42 21.95
C THR A 139 -13.40 -4.02 22.15
N ASN A 140 -12.96 -3.39 21.07
CA ASN A 140 -12.32 -2.09 21.04
C ASN A 140 -13.03 -1.06 20.14
N ASP A 141 -14.16 -1.45 19.53
CA ASP A 141 -15.03 -0.60 18.74
C ASP A 141 -16.51 -0.80 19.18
N GLY A 142 -16.86 -0.19 20.31
CA GLY A 142 -18.13 -0.43 20.96
C GLY A 142 -18.32 -1.91 21.28
N PRO A 143 -19.36 -2.59 20.73
CA PRO A 143 -19.57 -4.01 20.96
C PRO A 143 -18.67 -4.91 20.11
N ASN A 144 -17.96 -4.38 19.11
CA ASN A 144 -17.23 -5.14 18.13
C ASN A 144 -15.73 -5.19 18.39
N HIS A 145 -15.09 -6.16 17.80
CA HIS A 145 -13.63 -6.20 17.62
C HIS A 145 -13.27 -5.46 16.33
N LEU A 146 -12.20 -4.70 16.33
CA LEU A 146 -11.70 -3.93 15.19
C LEU A 146 -10.17 -4.05 15.09
N HIS A 147 -9.64 -4.33 13.90
CA HIS A 147 -8.23 -4.22 13.54
C HIS A 147 -7.24 -4.93 14.49
N GLY A 148 -7.61 -6.11 14.98
CA GLY A 148 -6.74 -6.91 15.86
C GLY A 148 -6.88 -6.61 17.36
N GLY A 149 -7.76 -5.67 17.76
CA GLY A 149 -8.07 -5.39 19.17
C GLY A 149 -7.27 -4.23 19.76
N ASN A 150 -7.18 -4.19 21.10
CA ASN A 150 -6.51 -3.10 21.81
C ASN A 150 -5.01 -3.02 21.50
N LYS A 151 -4.38 -4.18 21.26
CA LYS A 151 -2.99 -4.31 20.83
C LYS A 151 -2.93 -5.20 19.60
N GLY A 152 -3.24 -4.61 18.43
CA GLY A 152 -3.09 -5.25 17.13
C GLY A 152 -1.67 -5.11 16.56
N PHE A 153 -1.51 -5.50 15.31
CA PHE A 153 -0.22 -5.44 14.60
C PHE A 153 0.29 -4.01 14.40
N ASP A 154 -0.60 -3.02 14.48
CA ASP A 154 -0.33 -1.59 14.46
C ASP A 154 0.45 -1.07 15.69
N LYS A 155 0.50 -1.86 16.77
CA LYS A 155 1.09 -1.48 18.07
C LYS A 155 2.18 -2.44 18.55
N VAL A 156 2.78 -3.19 17.64
CA VAL A 156 3.91 -4.10 17.94
C VAL A 156 5.18 -3.63 17.25
N LEU A 157 6.34 -4.03 17.79
CA LEU A 157 7.60 -3.84 17.11
C LEU A 157 7.86 -5.01 16.15
N TRP A 158 7.94 -4.70 14.89
CA TRP A 158 8.33 -5.63 13.84
C TRP A 158 9.85 -5.74 13.78
N LYS A 159 10.36 -6.95 13.59
CA LYS A 159 11.74 -7.14 13.17
C LYS A 159 11.82 -6.77 11.69
N VAL A 160 12.71 -5.86 11.32
CA VAL A 160 12.85 -5.36 9.95
C VAL A 160 14.21 -5.75 9.39
N GLU A 161 14.21 -6.30 8.18
CA GLU A 161 15.41 -6.65 7.41
C GLU A 161 15.38 -5.87 6.09
N PRO A 162 16.19 -4.79 5.95
CA PRO A 162 16.25 -3.99 4.75
C PRO A 162 17.10 -4.66 3.67
N THR A 163 16.72 -4.53 2.40
CA THR A 163 17.45 -5.01 1.23
C THR A 163 17.36 -4.01 0.09
N ALA A 164 18.47 -3.38 -0.27
CA ALA A 164 18.57 -2.55 -1.46
C ALA A 164 19.25 -3.36 -2.59
N GLY A 165 18.50 -3.57 -3.67
CA GLY A 165 18.96 -4.27 -4.87
C GLY A 165 19.20 -3.30 -6.04
N LYS A 166 19.48 -3.87 -7.22
CA LYS A 166 19.63 -3.10 -8.45
C LYS A 166 18.29 -2.58 -8.97
N ASP A 167 17.22 -3.36 -8.80
CA ASP A 167 15.91 -3.13 -9.43
C ASP A 167 14.81 -2.77 -8.42
N ALA A 168 15.09 -2.85 -7.10
CA ALA A 168 14.12 -2.55 -6.04
C ALA A 168 14.80 -2.29 -4.69
N ALA A 169 14.11 -1.58 -3.80
CA ALA A 169 14.40 -1.50 -2.37
C ALA A 169 13.26 -2.15 -1.59
N SER A 170 13.59 -3.03 -0.63
CA SER A 170 12.58 -3.79 0.12
C SER A 170 12.85 -3.78 1.62
N LEU A 171 11.77 -3.82 2.41
CA LEU A 171 11.79 -4.09 3.83
C LEU A 171 11.02 -5.39 4.09
N LYS A 172 11.68 -6.41 4.64
CA LYS A 172 11.01 -7.59 5.16
C LYS A 172 10.73 -7.38 6.65
N LEU A 173 9.45 -7.33 7.00
CA LEU A 173 8.97 -7.15 8.36
C LEU A 173 8.43 -8.51 8.86
N THR A 174 8.88 -8.95 10.03
CA THR A 174 8.42 -10.21 10.63
C THR A 174 7.94 -10.00 12.06
N TYR A 175 6.83 -10.66 12.40
CA TYR A 175 6.27 -10.67 13.74
C TYR A 175 5.63 -12.04 14.02
N THR A 176 5.86 -12.58 15.23
CA THR A 176 5.18 -13.77 15.71
C THR A 176 4.15 -13.34 16.76
N SER A 177 2.88 -13.42 16.39
CA SER A 177 1.75 -13.16 17.30
C SER A 177 1.47 -14.44 18.10
N PRO A 178 1.64 -14.42 19.44
CA PRO A 178 1.52 -15.63 20.26
C PRO A 178 0.08 -16.14 20.40
N ASP A 179 -0.07 -17.43 20.69
CA ASP A 179 -1.38 -18.06 20.98
C ASP A 179 -2.12 -17.30 22.09
N GLY A 180 -3.33 -16.85 21.79
CA GLY A 180 -4.18 -16.07 22.71
C GLY A 180 -4.03 -14.55 22.63
N GLU A 181 -3.10 -14.02 21.84
CA GLU A 181 -3.01 -12.56 21.62
C GLU A 181 -4.32 -12.03 21.03
N GLY A 182 -4.89 -10.96 21.65
CA GLY A 182 -6.20 -10.42 21.28
C GLY A 182 -7.38 -11.40 21.41
N GLY A 183 -7.14 -12.62 21.89
CA GLY A 183 -8.11 -13.72 21.99
C GLY A 183 -8.05 -14.74 20.83
N TYR A 184 -7.15 -14.55 19.86
CA TYR A 184 -7.01 -15.44 18.71
C TYR A 184 -6.26 -16.73 19.04
N PRO A 185 -6.68 -17.90 18.49
CA PRO A 185 -5.97 -19.17 18.70
C PRO A 185 -4.71 -19.28 17.84
N GLY A 186 -3.72 -20.00 18.35
CA GLY A 186 -2.49 -20.37 17.68
C GLY A 186 -1.43 -19.28 17.65
N ASN A 187 -0.16 -19.70 17.53
CA ASN A 187 0.92 -18.80 17.18
C ASN A 187 0.81 -18.51 15.68
N LEU A 188 0.88 -17.23 15.31
CA LEU A 188 0.86 -16.81 13.91
C LEU A 188 2.22 -16.19 13.57
N GLU A 189 2.98 -16.84 12.71
CA GLU A 189 4.21 -16.28 12.14
C GLU A 189 3.82 -15.46 10.90
N THR A 190 4.10 -14.17 10.94
CA THR A 190 3.70 -13.23 9.88
C THR A 190 4.92 -12.57 9.27
N THR A 191 4.96 -12.54 7.94
CA THR A 191 5.91 -11.77 7.14
C THR A 191 5.14 -10.78 6.28
N VAL A 192 5.57 -9.52 6.29
CA VAL A 192 5.11 -8.49 5.35
C VAL A 192 6.34 -7.95 4.63
N ILE A 193 6.27 -7.82 3.31
CA ILE A 193 7.37 -7.24 2.52
C ILE A 193 6.84 -6.00 1.80
N TYR A 194 7.43 -4.86 2.11
CA TYR A 194 7.26 -3.63 1.33
C TYR A 194 8.37 -3.56 0.29
N THR A 195 8.01 -3.43 -0.97
CA THR A 195 8.97 -3.29 -2.09
C THR A 195 8.66 -2.04 -2.89
N LEU A 196 9.66 -1.18 -3.02
CA LEU A 196 9.60 0.01 -3.84
C LEU A 196 10.32 -0.27 -5.16
N THR A 197 9.61 -0.12 -6.29
CA THR A 197 10.09 -0.47 -7.62
C THR A 197 10.46 0.76 -8.47
N SER A 198 11.14 0.56 -9.60
CA SER A 198 11.59 1.63 -10.50
C SER A 198 10.44 2.33 -11.24
N ASP A 199 9.28 1.69 -11.38
CA ASP A 199 8.09 2.27 -12.03
C ASP A 199 7.12 2.95 -11.04
N ASN A 200 7.64 3.38 -9.88
CA ASN A 200 6.92 4.06 -8.82
C ASN A 200 5.78 3.23 -8.21
N THR A 201 5.98 1.92 -8.08
CA THR A 201 5.04 1.02 -7.42
C THR A 201 5.54 0.68 -6.02
N LEU A 202 4.65 0.77 -5.05
CA LEU A 202 4.78 0.16 -3.74
C LEU A 202 4.03 -1.17 -3.76
N ASP A 203 4.79 -2.27 -3.82
CA ASP A 203 4.26 -3.62 -3.67
C ASP A 203 4.27 -4.03 -2.20
N ILE A 204 3.17 -4.62 -1.74
CA ILE A 204 3.02 -5.15 -0.40
C ILE A 204 2.60 -6.61 -0.51
N SER A 205 3.45 -7.52 -0.06
CA SER A 205 3.12 -8.93 0.05
C SER A 205 3.03 -9.36 1.50
N TYR A 206 2.06 -10.24 1.77
CA TYR A 206 1.80 -10.80 3.08
C TYR A 206 1.92 -12.32 2.99
N GLU A 207 2.53 -12.91 4.01
CA GLU A 207 2.58 -14.34 4.22
C GLU A 207 2.39 -14.64 5.71
N ALA A 208 1.58 -15.66 6.03
CA ALA A 208 1.45 -16.12 7.40
C ALA A 208 1.26 -17.63 7.48
N THR A 209 1.81 -18.23 8.56
CA THR A 209 1.63 -19.64 8.93
C THR A 209 1.23 -19.76 10.39
N THR A 210 0.62 -20.88 10.75
CA THR A 210 0.10 -21.08 12.12
C THR A 210 0.34 -22.51 12.61
N ASP A 211 0.42 -22.68 13.94
CA ASP A 211 0.48 -23.98 14.60
C ASP A 211 -0.88 -24.53 15.05
N LYS A 212 -1.95 -23.69 14.99
CA LYS A 212 -3.34 -24.07 15.28
C LYS A 212 -4.28 -23.40 14.28
N THR A 213 -5.41 -24.04 14.01
CA THR A 213 -6.45 -23.43 13.17
C THR A 213 -6.85 -22.06 13.75
N THR A 214 -6.78 -21.02 12.93
CA THR A 214 -7.06 -19.61 13.28
C THR A 214 -7.74 -18.89 12.13
N ILE A 215 -7.98 -17.59 12.29
CA ILE A 215 -8.46 -16.70 11.23
C ILE A 215 -7.42 -15.61 10.96
N VAL A 216 -7.24 -15.25 9.68
CA VAL A 216 -6.28 -14.23 9.24
C VAL A 216 -6.90 -13.35 8.17
N ASN A 217 -6.76 -12.05 8.30
CA ASN A 217 -7.09 -11.04 7.30
C ASN A 217 -6.17 -9.84 7.49
N LEU A 218 -5.12 -9.75 6.69
CA LEU A 218 -4.11 -8.69 6.81
C LEU A 218 -4.37 -7.59 5.78
N THR A 219 -4.15 -6.35 6.18
CA THR A 219 -4.24 -5.20 5.26
C THR A 219 -3.29 -4.08 5.69
N GLN A 220 -3.20 -3.02 4.87
CA GLN A 220 -2.39 -1.83 5.11
C GLN A 220 -3.32 -0.60 5.16
N HIS A 221 -3.19 0.20 6.22
CA HIS A 221 -4.14 1.27 6.54
C HIS A 221 -3.56 2.68 6.29
N SER A 222 -2.95 2.90 5.12
CA SER A 222 -2.53 4.25 4.74
C SER A 222 -3.72 5.13 4.43
N TYR A 223 -3.68 6.35 4.98
CA TYR A 223 -4.60 7.42 4.61
C TYR A 223 -3.91 8.29 3.57
N PHE A 224 -4.45 8.30 2.37
CA PHE A 224 -3.91 9.07 1.26
C PHE A 224 -4.58 10.44 1.12
N ASN A 225 -3.80 11.44 0.73
CA ASN A 225 -4.28 12.69 0.18
C ASN A 225 -3.35 13.10 -0.97
N LEU A 226 -3.81 12.92 -2.21
CA LEU A 226 -2.98 13.13 -3.39
C LEU A 226 -2.77 14.62 -3.73
N SER A 227 -3.42 15.56 -3.01
CA SER A 227 -3.08 16.98 -3.12
C SER A 227 -1.66 17.29 -2.66
N GLY A 228 -1.18 16.54 -1.63
CA GLY A 228 0.07 16.85 -0.93
C GLY A 228 -0.09 17.89 0.18
N ASP A 229 -1.27 18.47 0.34
CA ASP A 229 -1.61 19.38 1.44
C ASP A 229 -2.67 18.75 2.35
N PHE A 230 -2.28 18.37 3.56
CA PHE A 230 -3.16 17.71 4.52
C PHE A 230 -4.21 18.63 5.18
N ARG A 231 -4.27 19.90 4.79
CA ARG A 231 -5.35 20.85 5.15
C ARG A 231 -6.50 20.76 4.17
N GLU A 232 -6.28 20.23 2.98
CA GLU A 232 -7.30 20.07 1.96
C GLU A 232 -8.10 18.78 2.16
N THR A 233 -9.38 18.82 1.80
CA THR A 233 -10.22 17.64 1.81
C THR A 233 -10.03 16.82 0.55
N ILE A 234 -10.36 15.52 0.63
CA ILE A 234 -10.27 14.59 -0.53
C ILE A 234 -11.53 14.62 -1.42
N LEU A 235 -12.38 15.63 -1.29
CA LEU A 235 -13.69 15.65 -1.97
C LEU A 235 -13.61 15.84 -3.48
N ASP A 236 -12.55 16.43 -3.97
CA ASP A 236 -12.26 16.63 -5.39
C ASP A 236 -11.48 15.47 -6.03
N HIS A 237 -10.98 14.55 -5.22
CA HIS A 237 -10.35 13.33 -5.75
C HIS A 237 -11.36 12.52 -6.55
N VAL A 238 -10.97 12.13 -7.76
CA VAL A 238 -11.76 11.31 -8.67
C VAL A 238 -11.39 9.85 -8.43
N VAL A 239 -12.37 9.06 -8.02
CA VAL A 239 -12.19 7.64 -7.65
C VAL A 239 -12.90 6.75 -8.63
N GLU A 240 -12.28 5.62 -8.97
CA GLU A 240 -12.86 4.49 -9.69
C GLU A 240 -12.63 3.22 -8.87
N ILE A 241 -13.65 2.35 -8.74
CA ILE A 241 -13.56 1.06 -8.06
C ILE A 241 -14.15 -0.02 -8.96
N ASN A 242 -13.35 -1.03 -9.29
CA ASN A 242 -13.75 -2.16 -10.14
C ASN A 242 -14.62 -3.16 -9.35
N ALA A 243 -15.84 -2.76 -9.04
CA ALA A 243 -16.79 -3.54 -8.26
C ALA A 243 -18.23 -3.21 -8.62
N ASP A 244 -19.03 -4.22 -8.93
CA ASP A 244 -20.45 -4.06 -9.23
C ASP A 244 -21.33 -4.14 -7.98
N GLN A 245 -20.75 -4.50 -6.82
CA GLN A 245 -21.45 -4.70 -5.56
C GLN A 245 -20.65 -4.16 -4.39
N PHE A 246 -21.35 -3.86 -3.30
CA PHE A 246 -20.76 -3.51 -2.00
C PHE A 246 -21.46 -4.24 -0.87
N LEU A 247 -20.88 -4.26 0.32
CA LEU A 247 -21.45 -4.84 1.52
C LEU A 247 -22.18 -3.76 2.32
N PRO A 248 -23.53 -3.78 2.38
CA PRO A 248 -24.28 -2.88 3.24
C PRO A 248 -24.03 -3.22 4.71
N VAL A 249 -24.03 -2.19 5.55
CA VAL A 249 -23.71 -2.33 6.98
C VAL A 249 -24.87 -1.98 7.89
N GLY A 250 -24.87 -2.59 9.08
CA GLY A 250 -25.75 -2.24 10.19
C GLY A 250 -25.29 -1.00 10.96
N LYS A 251 -25.94 -0.72 12.09
CA LYS A 251 -25.66 0.48 12.95
C LYS A 251 -24.26 0.52 13.54
N THR A 252 -23.59 -0.62 13.65
CA THR A 252 -22.23 -0.74 14.21
C THR A 252 -21.22 -1.08 13.13
N LEU A 253 -21.52 -0.75 11.87
CA LEU A 253 -20.66 -0.97 10.70
C LEU A 253 -20.29 -2.44 10.45
N ILE A 254 -21.06 -3.37 10.98
CA ILE A 254 -20.96 -4.80 10.65
C ILE A 254 -21.76 -5.06 9.37
N PRO A 255 -21.20 -5.77 8.36
CA PRO A 255 -21.93 -6.17 7.17
C PRO A 255 -23.20 -6.96 7.49
N THR A 256 -24.24 -6.74 6.71
CA THR A 256 -25.52 -7.47 6.86
C THR A 256 -25.49 -8.89 6.30
N GLY A 257 -24.44 -9.25 5.57
CA GLY A 257 -24.31 -10.50 4.82
C GLY A 257 -24.83 -10.41 3.38
N GLU A 258 -25.49 -9.30 3.03
CA GLU A 258 -25.98 -9.03 1.67
C GLU A 258 -24.83 -8.51 0.78
N LEU A 259 -24.82 -8.89 -0.51
CA LEU A 259 -24.03 -8.28 -1.57
C LEU A 259 -24.97 -7.41 -2.40
N LYS A 260 -24.89 -6.10 -2.26
CA LYS A 260 -25.82 -5.15 -2.86
C LYS A 260 -25.23 -4.50 -4.11
N PRO A 261 -25.97 -4.43 -5.25
CA PRO A 261 -25.52 -3.69 -6.43
C PRO A 261 -25.20 -2.22 -6.11
N VAL A 262 -24.12 -1.71 -6.71
CA VAL A 262 -23.74 -0.29 -6.62
C VAL A 262 -24.58 0.58 -7.56
N GLU A 263 -25.02 0.03 -8.69
CA GLU A 263 -25.77 0.73 -9.74
C GLU A 263 -26.97 1.51 -9.17
N GLY A 264 -27.04 2.79 -9.52
CA GLY A 264 -28.11 3.70 -9.07
C GLY A 264 -28.03 4.08 -7.58
N THR A 265 -26.92 3.83 -6.92
CA THR A 265 -26.66 4.21 -5.53
C THR A 265 -25.46 5.18 -5.42
N PRO A 266 -25.26 5.85 -4.27
CA PRO A 266 -24.05 6.66 -4.06
C PRO A 266 -22.74 5.83 -3.99
N PHE A 267 -22.83 4.50 -4.01
CA PHE A 267 -21.68 3.59 -3.98
C PHE A 267 -21.17 3.22 -5.38
N ASP A 268 -21.76 3.78 -6.43
CA ASP A 268 -21.39 3.53 -7.81
C ASP A 268 -20.16 4.36 -8.21
N PHE A 269 -18.99 3.74 -8.08
CA PHE A 269 -17.70 4.22 -8.55
C PHE A 269 -17.18 3.36 -9.73
N THR A 270 -18.05 2.71 -10.47
CA THR A 270 -17.67 1.92 -11.66
C THR A 270 -17.08 2.77 -12.78
N GLU A 271 -17.37 4.07 -12.77
CA GLU A 271 -16.75 5.09 -13.62
C GLU A 271 -16.04 6.14 -12.76
N PRO A 272 -14.96 6.76 -13.24
CA PRO A 272 -14.23 7.79 -12.51
C PRO A 272 -15.15 8.92 -12.02
N THR A 273 -15.35 9.03 -10.72
CA THR A 273 -16.32 9.96 -10.12
C THR A 273 -15.70 10.73 -8.95
N PRO A 274 -15.85 12.07 -8.86
CA PRO A 274 -15.42 12.84 -7.70
C PRO A 274 -16.10 12.37 -6.41
N VAL A 275 -15.32 12.14 -5.33
CA VAL A 275 -15.84 11.71 -4.03
C VAL A 275 -16.94 12.66 -3.53
N GLY A 276 -16.73 13.96 -3.66
CA GLY A 276 -17.67 15.00 -3.25
C GLY A 276 -19.03 14.92 -3.94
N GLN A 277 -19.07 14.43 -5.18
CA GLN A 277 -20.33 14.31 -5.92
C GLN A 277 -21.30 13.31 -5.32
N LEU A 278 -20.80 12.22 -4.75
CA LEU A 278 -21.63 11.14 -4.20
C LEU A 278 -21.83 11.28 -2.69
N ILE A 279 -20.80 11.72 -1.95
CA ILE A 279 -20.84 11.82 -0.50
C ILE A 279 -21.81 12.90 0.03
N VAL A 280 -22.20 13.86 -0.81
CA VAL A 280 -23.22 14.88 -0.45
C VAL A 280 -24.58 14.26 -0.09
N GLN A 281 -24.82 13.00 -0.46
CA GLN A 281 -26.02 12.24 -0.13
C GLN A 281 -25.97 11.66 1.30
N GLU A 282 -24.92 11.94 2.10
CA GLU A 282 -24.70 11.42 3.46
C GLU A 282 -25.96 11.52 4.33
N THR A 283 -26.66 12.64 4.31
CA THR A 283 -27.86 12.87 5.13
C THR A 283 -29.15 12.22 4.61
N SER A 284 -29.18 11.85 3.34
CA SER A 284 -30.37 11.26 2.69
C SER A 284 -30.25 9.75 2.40
N ASN A 285 -29.03 9.22 2.42
CA ASN A 285 -28.77 7.79 2.19
C ASN A 285 -28.42 7.11 3.51
N GLU A 286 -29.19 6.08 3.87
CA GLU A 286 -29.03 5.38 5.14
C GLU A 286 -27.63 4.76 5.31
N GLN A 287 -27.05 4.19 4.27
CA GLN A 287 -25.74 3.54 4.36
C GLN A 287 -24.63 4.59 4.57
N LEU A 288 -24.64 5.68 3.82
CA LEU A 288 -23.69 6.78 4.04
C LEU A 288 -23.84 7.39 5.44
N ALA A 289 -25.08 7.49 5.96
CA ALA A 289 -25.32 8.00 7.32
C ALA A 289 -24.79 7.07 8.42
N ARG A 290 -24.56 5.76 8.14
CA ARG A 290 -23.98 4.79 9.10
C ARG A 290 -22.52 5.11 9.39
N GLY A 291 -21.73 5.40 8.35
CA GLY A 291 -20.28 5.67 8.44
C GLY A 291 -19.91 7.15 8.36
N PRO A 292 -20.79 8.13 8.64
CA PRO A 292 -20.84 9.55 8.24
C PRO A 292 -20.04 9.86 6.96
N GLY A 293 -20.24 9.06 5.91
CA GLY A 293 -19.53 9.05 4.63
C GLY A 293 -19.28 7.62 4.15
N PHE A 294 -18.28 7.42 3.31
CA PHE A 294 -17.88 6.07 2.91
C PHE A 294 -17.04 5.43 4.02
N ASP A 295 -17.45 4.26 4.45
CA ASP A 295 -16.73 3.32 5.34
C ASP A 295 -17.31 1.92 5.07
N HIS A 296 -17.14 1.46 3.82
CA HIS A 296 -17.78 0.25 3.32
C HIS A 296 -16.78 -0.59 2.53
N CYS A 297 -17.08 -1.88 2.41
CA CYS A 297 -16.31 -2.82 1.61
C CYS A 297 -16.99 -3.03 0.25
N TRP A 298 -16.27 -2.76 -0.84
CA TRP A 298 -16.65 -3.11 -2.21
C TRP A 298 -16.24 -4.54 -2.52
N VAL A 299 -17.12 -5.26 -3.19
CA VAL A 299 -16.91 -6.63 -3.68
C VAL A 299 -16.21 -6.55 -5.03
N LEU A 300 -14.90 -6.74 -5.04
CA LEU A 300 -14.09 -6.59 -6.24
C LEU A 300 -14.42 -7.62 -7.30
N ASN A 301 -14.54 -7.17 -8.55
CA ASN A 301 -14.81 -8.03 -9.69
C ASN A 301 -13.65 -9.02 -9.94
N ASN A 302 -13.98 -10.21 -10.51
CA ASN A 302 -13.03 -11.24 -10.93
C ASN A 302 -12.05 -11.69 -9.81
N PRO A 303 -12.53 -12.12 -8.62
CA PRO A 303 -11.68 -12.44 -7.47
C PRO A 303 -10.65 -13.55 -7.76
N ASP A 304 -10.94 -14.47 -8.69
CA ASP A 304 -10.06 -15.61 -9.02
C ASP A 304 -8.96 -15.29 -10.05
N SER A 305 -8.85 -14.02 -10.50
CA SER A 305 -7.90 -13.62 -11.56
C SER A 305 -6.48 -13.32 -11.04
N GLY A 306 -6.17 -13.62 -9.78
CA GLY A 306 -4.92 -13.23 -9.14
C GLY A 306 -4.84 -11.71 -8.92
N VAL A 307 -3.64 -11.14 -8.97
CA VAL A 307 -3.46 -9.68 -8.83
C VAL A 307 -4.06 -8.97 -10.05
N ARG A 308 -5.02 -8.08 -9.79
CA ARG A 308 -5.79 -7.36 -10.81
C ARG A 308 -6.07 -5.93 -10.38
N PHE A 309 -6.43 -5.09 -11.32
CA PHE A 309 -6.90 -3.73 -11.04
C PHE A 309 -8.13 -3.78 -10.12
N ALA A 310 -8.05 -3.04 -9.04
CA ALA A 310 -9.09 -2.92 -8.02
C ALA A 310 -9.71 -1.53 -7.97
N ALA A 311 -8.88 -0.49 -7.97
CA ALA A 311 -9.33 0.89 -7.85
C ALA A 311 -8.31 1.88 -8.38
N SER A 312 -8.73 3.13 -8.60
CA SER A 312 -7.83 4.25 -8.80
C SER A 312 -8.31 5.50 -8.07
N ALA A 313 -7.38 6.41 -7.80
CA ALA A 313 -7.66 7.76 -7.31
C ALA A 313 -6.82 8.77 -8.08
N TYR A 314 -7.43 9.88 -8.46
CA TYR A 314 -6.80 10.96 -9.21
C TYR A 314 -7.10 12.31 -8.55
N HIS A 315 -6.08 13.13 -8.36
CA HIS A 315 -6.26 14.52 -7.91
C HIS A 315 -6.00 15.48 -9.06
N PRO A 316 -7.01 16.20 -9.55
CA PRO A 316 -6.91 17.00 -10.78
C PRO A 316 -5.90 18.15 -10.71
N GLU A 317 -5.78 18.81 -9.54
CA GLU A 317 -4.89 19.96 -9.41
C GLU A 317 -3.42 19.56 -9.40
N SER A 318 -3.03 18.54 -8.64
CA SER A 318 -1.65 18.05 -8.59
C SER A 318 -1.29 17.16 -9.77
N GLY A 319 -2.27 16.59 -10.48
CA GLY A 319 -2.06 15.58 -11.51
C GLY A 319 -1.67 14.20 -10.98
N ARG A 320 -1.58 14.00 -9.65
CA ARG A 320 -1.21 12.70 -9.07
C ARG A 320 -2.29 11.68 -9.30
N PHE A 321 -1.86 10.50 -9.74
CA PHE A 321 -2.71 9.36 -10.03
C PHE A 321 -2.17 8.12 -9.32
N MET A 322 -3.03 7.46 -8.56
CA MET A 322 -2.75 6.21 -7.86
C MET A 322 -3.64 5.11 -8.41
N GLU A 323 -3.06 3.98 -8.79
CA GLU A 323 -3.75 2.75 -9.14
C GLU A 323 -3.52 1.70 -8.07
N VAL A 324 -4.55 0.92 -7.75
CA VAL A 324 -4.50 -0.16 -6.76
C VAL A 324 -4.74 -1.48 -7.46
N PHE A 325 -3.84 -2.43 -7.26
CA PHE A 325 -3.96 -3.80 -7.76
C PHE A 325 -3.90 -4.77 -6.59
N THR A 326 -4.70 -5.84 -6.62
CA THR A 326 -4.71 -6.84 -5.54
C THR A 326 -5.27 -8.18 -5.98
N ASN A 327 -4.93 -9.23 -5.22
CA ASN A 327 -5.60 -10.54 -5.30
C ASN A 327 -6.70 -10.70 -4.23
N GLU A 328 -6.91 -9.70 -3.35
CA GLU A 328 -7.95 -9.72 -2.34
C GLU A 328 -9.36 -9.61 -2.95
N PRO A 329 -10.39 -10.23 -2.32
CA PRO A 329 -11.77 -10.20 -2.83
C PRO A 329 -12.49 -8.88 -2.58
N GLY A 330 -12.02 -8.06 -1.66
CA GLY A 330 -12.67 -6.81 -1.26
C GLY A 330 -11.71 -5.63 -1.13
N LEU A 331 -12.30 -4.44 -1.17
CA LEU A 331 -11.63 -3.17 -0.93
C LEU A 331 -12.51 -2.34 0.00
N GLN A 332 -12.00 -2.04 1.19
CA GLN A 332 -12.59 -1.04 2.08
C GLN A 332 -12.19 0.34 1.59
N PHE A 333 -13.18 1.16 1.22
CA PHE A 333 -12.99 2.57 0.93
C PHE A 333 -13.52 3.40 2.09
N TYR A 334 -12.60 4.11 2.76
CA TYR A 334 -12.90 4.95 3.92
C TYR A 334 -12.45 6.39 3.65
N THR A 335 -13.31 7.35 3.93
CA THR A 335 -13.11 8.77 3.56
C THR A 335 -12.73 9.67 4.73
N GLY A 336 -12.03 9.16 5.75
CA GLY A 336 -11.54 9.95 6.88
C GLY A 336 -12.65 10.59 7.70
N ASN A 337 -13.80 9.94 7.83
CA ASN A 337 -15.03 10.51 8.39
C ASN A 337 -14.94 10.81 9.90
N PHE A 338 -14.05 10.09 10.61
CA PHE A 338 -13.87 10.21 12.07
C PHE A 338 -12.65 11.08 12.43
N LEU A 339 -11.96 11.68 11.46
CA LEU A 339 -10.99 12.75 11.73
C LEU A 339 -11.79 13.99 12.16
N ASP A 340 -11.45 14.56 13.31
CA ASP A 340 -12.28 15.55 14.01
C ASP A 340 -11.55 16.85 14.36
N GLY A 341 -10.35 17.07 13.81
CA GLY A 341 -9.55 18.26 14.08
C GLY A 341 -8.78 18.21 15.41
N THR A 342 -8.71 17.06 16.09
CA THR A 342 -7.97 16.93 17.35
C THR A 342 -6.55 16.39 17.17
N LEU A 343 -6.28 15.66 16.07
CA LEU A 343 -4.99 15.06 15.80
C LEU A 343 -4.08 16.05 15.06
N PRO A 344 -2.86 16.33 15.57
CA PRO A 344 -1.92 17.24 14.92
C PRO A 344 -1.47 16.67 13.56
N ALA A 345 -1.50 17.50 12.53
CA ALA A 345 -1.08 17.13 11.19
C ALA A 345 0.42 17.40 10.97
N LYS A 346 1.04 16.58 10.13
CA LYS A 346 2.39 16.86 9.60
C LYS A 346 2.38 18.20 8.86
N GLY A 347 3.42 18.99 9.04
CA GLY A 347 3.48 20.33 8.44
C GLY A 347 2.68 21.40 9.18
N GLY A 348 1.99 21.04 10.27
CA GLY A 348 1.22 21.93 11.13
C GLY A 348 -0.29 21.92 10.87
N GLY A 349 -1.07 22.42 11.84
CA GLY A 349 -2.52 22.32 11.85
C GLY A 349 -3.01 20.99 12.40
N PHE A 350 -4.20 20.56 12.01
CA PHE A 350 -4.86 19.37 12.50
C PHE A 350 -5.48 18.61 11.32
N TYR A 351 -5.64 17.28 11.47
CA TYR A 351 -6.36 16.46 10.52
C TYR A 351 -7.86 16.61 10.72
N GLU A 352 -8.50 17.34 9.82
CA GLU A 352 -9.93 17.57 9.80
C GLU A 352 -10.68 16.43 9.08
N LYS A 353 -12.01 16.37 9.25
CA LYS A 353 -12.88 15.41 8.56
C LYS A 353 -12.60 15.44 7.05
N ARG A 354 -12.30 14.26 6.48
CA ARG A 354 -12.05 14.08 5.03
C ARG A 354 -10.76 14.71 4.49
N THR A 355 -9.74 14.84 5.33
CA THR A 355 -8.40 15.21 4.86
C THR A 355 -7.56 14.03 4.41
N GLY A 356 -8.11 12.81 4.43
CA GLY A 356 -7.47 11.60 3.92
C GLY A 356 -8.50 10.51 3.61
N PHE A 357 -8.14 9.57 2.73
CA PHE A 357 -8.92 8.39 2.42
C PHE A 357 -8.07 7.13 2.50
N CYS A 358 -8.69 5.97 2.79
CA CYS A 358 -8.05 4.66 2.76
C CYS A 358 -8.64 3.79 1.65
N MET A 359 -7.80 3.00 1.01
CA MET A 359 -8.15 1.91 0.10
C MET A 359 -7.49 0.63 0.60
N GLU A 360 -8.18 -0.05 1.53
CA GLU A 360 -7.67 -1.25 2.21
C GLU A 360 -8.17 -2.49 1.48
N THR A 361 -7.26 -3.16 0.78
CA THR A 361 -7.58 -4.44 0.14
C THR A 361 -7.54 -5.54 1.17
N GLN A 362 -8.60 -6.36 1.25
CA GLN A 362 -8.80 -7.31 2.34
C GLN A 362 -9.87 -8.34 2.00
N HIS A 363 -9.96 -9.39 2.81
CA HIS A 363 -11.18 -10.19 2.90
C HIS A 363 -12.30 -9.36 3.55
N TYR A 364 -13.55 -9.78 3.36
CA TYR A 364 -14.70 -9.02 3.82
C TYR A 364 -14.73 -8.91 5.35
N PRO A 365 -15.17 -7.76 5.91
CA PRO A 365 -15.40 -7.65 7.34
C PRO A 365 -16.38 -8.71 7.82
N ASP A 366 -16.16 -9.19 9.06
CA ASP A 366 -17.00 -10.22 9.72
C ASP A 366 -17.11 -11.57 8.97
N SER A 367 -16.19 -11.88 8.02
CA SER A 367 -16.19 -13.14 7.27
C SER A 367 -16.31 -14.41 8.16
N PRO A 368 -15.70 -14.48 9.37
CA PRO A 368 -15.84 -15.69 10.20
C PRO A 368 -17.29 -15.98 10.64
N ASN A 369 -18.19 -14.99 10.59
CA ASN A 369 -19.59 -15.08 10.99
C ASN A 369 -20.57 -15.08 9.82
N GLN A 370 -20.08 -14.97 8.57
CA GLN A 370 -20.89 -14.83 7.36
C GLN A 370 -20.66 -16.03 6.44
N GLU A 371 -21.59 -16.97 6.38
CA GLU A 371 -21.46 -18.23 5.63
C GLU A 371 -21.19 -18.04 4.12
N GLY A 372 -21.71 -16.93 3.56
CA GLY A 372 -21.56 -16.61 2.13
C GLY A 372 -20.28 -15.83 1.77
N PHE A 373 -19.45 -15.48 2.75
CA PHE A 373 -18.23 -14.70 2.52
C PHE A 373 -16.99 -15.59 2.29
N PRO A 374 -15.97 -15.11 1.60
CA PRO A 374 -14.72 -15.83 1.42
C PRO A 374 -14.12 -16.26 2.76
N SER A 375 -13.57 -17.49 2.82
CA SER A 375 -13.00 -18.04 4.04
C SER A 375 -11.71 -17.32 4.44
N VAL A 376 -11.60 -17.01 5.71
CA VAL A 376 -10.40 -16.42 6.36
C VAL A 376 -9.71 -17.41 7.29
N VAL A 377 -10.09 -18.68 7.23
CA VAL A 377 -9.53 -19.75 8.08
C VAL A 377 -8.17 -20.17 7.56
N LEU A 378 -7.18 -20.18 8.44
CA LEU A 378 -5.85 -20.70 8.19
C LEU A 378 -5.61 -21.92 9.11
N LYS A 379 -5.19 -23.05 8.53
CA LYS A 379 -4.90 -24.29 9.27
C LYS A 379 -3.40 -24.56 9.33
N PRO A 380 -2.93 -25.34 10.31
CA PRO A 380 -1.56 -25.82 10.35
C PRO A 380 -1.17 -26.53 9.04
N GLY A 381 -0.02 -26.13 8.48
CA GLY A 381 0.48 -26.64 7.21
C GLY A 381 -0.03 -25.91 5.96
N GLU A 382 -0.97 -24.97 6.12
CA GLU A 382 -1.37 -24.04 5.07
C GLU A 382 -0.58 -22.72 5.20
N THR A 383 -0.48 -21.97 4.10
CA THR A 383 0.12 -20.63 4.07
C THR A 383 -0.92 -19.64 3.59
N TYR A 384 -1.19 -18.61 4.41
CA TYR A 384 -1.92 -17.43 3.96
C TYR A 384 -1.01 -16.57 3.09
N THR A 385 -1.50 -16.11 1.96
CA THR A 385 -0.79 -15.17 1.08
C THR A 385 -1.74 -14.10 0.57
N SER A 386 -1.29 -12.86 0.55
CA SER A 386 -2.00 -11.73 -0.05
C SER A 386 -1.01 -10.78 -0.72
N GLN A 387 -1.45 -10.05 -1.72
CA GLN A 387 -0.65 -9.06 -2.42
C GLN A 387 -1.49 -7.85 -2.80
N THR A 388 -0.90 -6.67 -2.58
CA THR A 388 -1.45 -5.37 -2.99
C THR A 388 -0.34 -4.50 -3.55
N SER A 389 -0.63 -3.77 -4.63
CA SER A 389 0.29 -2.81 -5.23
C SER A 389 -0.40 -1.45 -5.33
N TYR A 390 0.31 -0.41 -4.92
CA TYR A 390 -0.06 0.99 -5.14
C TYR A 390 0.92 1.58 -6.15
N LYS A 391 0.44 1.88 -7.35
CA LYS A 391 1.25 2.45 -8.44
C LYS A 391 0.94 3.92 -8.60
N PHE A 392 2.01 4.73 -8.58
CA PHE A 392 1.89 6.19 -8.68
C PHE A 392 2.40 6.69 -10.02
N SER A 393 1.61 7.59 -10.62
CA SER A 393 1.95 8.27 -11.88
C SER A 393 1.36 9.68 -11.88
N VAL A 394 1.57 10.40 -12.99
CA VAL A 394 1.02 11.75 -13.22
C VAL A 394 0.15 11.72 -14.47
N LYS A 395 -1.02 12.36 -14.42
CA LYS A 395 -1.95 12.53 -15.56
C LYS A 395 -2.13 14.00 -15.93
#